data_c41367f7f5fec854da9417a9347e1ab6
#
_entry.id   c41367f7f5fec854da9417a9347e1ab6
#
_cell.length_a   1.000
_cell.length_b   1.000
_cell.length_c   1.000
_cell.angle_alpha   90.00
_cell.angle_beta   90.00
_cell.angle_gamma   90.00
#
_symmetry.space_group_name_H-M   'P 1'
#
loop_
_entity.id
_entity.type
_entity.pdbx_description
1 polymer ?
#
loop_
_entity_poly.entity_id
_entity_poly.type
_entity_poly.pdbx_seq_one_letter_code
_entity_poly.pdbx_strand_id
1 'polypeptide(L)'
;MYFCSFHCHTLLKHIVNFSGADSNHELLSESSDEESETDSGDENYSGMSAANITLEPLDLVWAKCRGYPWYPALIINPKMPRTGYFHNGVPIPVPPQDVLSLAESHTKPHYLILFFDNKRTWQWLPRDKLEPLGVDTELDKSYLIQSKKASERKAVKKAYEEAILHR
;
A
#
# COMPACT_ATOMS: atom_id res chain seq x y z
N MET A 1 9.89 10.08 -20.82
CA MET A 1 10.33 9.38 -19.60
C MET A 1 10.38 10.31 -18.40
N TYR A 2 9.32 11.11 -18.18
CA TYR A 2 9.25 12.08 -17.07
C TYR A 2 7.77 12.34 -16.71
N PHE A 3 7.07 11.37 -16.12
CA PHE A 3 5.65 11.59 -15.81
C PHE A 3 5.22 11.23 -14.38
N CYS A 4 6.12 10.74 -13.54
CA CYS A 4 5.76 10.38 -12.17
C CYS A 4 5.90 11.53 -11.17
N SER A 5 6.55 12.63 -11.54
CA SER A 5 6.90 13.71 -10.61
C SER A 5 5.81 14.77 -10.40
N PHE A 6 4.89 14.90 -11.35
CA PHE A 6 3.91 16.01 -11.31
C PHE A 6 2.58 15.63 -10.62
N HIS A 7 2.21 14.37 -10.63
CA HIS A 7 0.89 13.95 -10.11
C HIS A 7 0.86 13.66 -8.60
N CYS A 8 1.96 13.24 -8.02
CA CYS A 8 2.00 13.02 -6.56
C CYS A 8 1.89 14.31 -5.75
N HIS A 9 2.32 15.44 -6.33
CA HIS A 9 2.29 16.74 -5.65
C HIS A 9 0.93 17.46 -5.78
N THR A 10 0.16 17.15 -6.81
CA THR A 10 -1.12 17.85 -7.06
C THR A 10 -2.26 17.24 -6.25
N LEU A 11 -2.23 15.93 -5.98
CA LEU A 11 -3.23 15.28 -5.11
C LEU A 11 -3.06 15.63 -3.62
N LEU A 12 -1.86 16.09 -3.20
CA LEU A 12 -1.60 16.55 -1.84
C LEU A 12 -2.23 17.91 -1.51
N LYS A 13 -2.71 18.66 -2.50
CA LYS A 13 -3.27 20.01 -2.27
C LYS A 13 -4.77 20.06 -2.03
N HIS A 14 -5.51 18.97 -2.21
CA HIS A 14 -6.95 18.93 -2.03
C HIS A 14 -7.44 18.16 -0.79
N ILE A 15 -6.59 18.02 0.22
CA ILE A 15 -7.05 17.47 1.50
C ILE A 15 -7.43 18.63 2.40
N VAL A 16 -8.72 18.83 2.47
CA VAL A 16 -9.36 19.73 3.43
C VAL A 16 -8.98 19.33 4.86
N ASN A 17 -8.43 20.30 5.60
CA ASN A 17 -8.22 20.24 7.03
C ASN A 17 -9.38 19.60 7.78
N PHE A 18 -9.11 18.54 8.48
CA PHE A 18 -9.86 18.18 9.67
C PHE A 18 -8.88 18.14 10.83
N SER A 19 -8.92 19.18 11.65
CA SER A 19 -8.15 19.32 12.86
C SER A 19 -8.81 18.53 13.98
N GLY A 20 -8.01 17.86 14.75
CA GLY A 20 -8.46 17.33 16.04
C GLY A 20 -7.49 16.40 16.72
N ALA A 21 -6.72 16.99 17.59
CA ALA A 21 -6.33 16.54 18.92
C ALA A 21 -5.30 15.43 19.11
N ASP A 22 -4.25 15.90 19.75
CA ASP A 22 -3.22 15.26 20.55
C ASP A 22 -3.66 14.04 21.36
N SER A 23 -2.76 13.07 21.44
CA SER A 23 -2.33 12.52 22.74
C SER A 23 -1.05 11.72 22.61
N ASN A 24 -0.06 12.21 23.32
CA ASN A 24 1.16 11.54 23.73
C ASN A 24 0.87 10.23 24.45
N HIS A 25 1.57 9.19 24.06
CA HIS A 25 2.01 8.17 25.03
C HIS A 25 3.28 7.49 24.51
N GLU A 26 4.38 7.83 25.19
CA GLU A 26 5.60 7.03 25.18
C GLU A 26 5.37 5.73 25.95
N LEU A 27 5.87 4.65 25.41
CA LEU A 27 6.28 3.50 26.20
C LEU A 27 7.38 2.75 25.46
N LEU A 28 8.57 2.90 26.03
CA LEU A 28 9.73 2.07 25.84
C LEU A 28 9.46 0.66 26.36
N SER A 29 9.78 -0.36 25.57
CA SER A 29 10.24 -1.62 26.14
C SER A 29 11.15 -2.32 25.13
N GLU A 30 12.39 -2.42 25.57
CA GLU A 30 13.40 -3.30 25.05
C GLU A 30 13.03 -4.75 25.34
N SER A 31 13.43 -5.63 24.42
CA SER A 31 14.06 -6.92 24.77
C SER A 31 14.55 -7.60 23.51
N SER A 32 15.75 -7.73 23.43
CA SER A 32 16.85 -8.66 23.26
C SER A 32 16.48 -10.04 22.71
N ASP A 33 17.23 -10.35 21.65
CA ASP A 33 17.90 -11.58 21.27
C ASP A 33 17.29 -12.93 21.62
N GLU A 34 17.18 -13.75 20.60
CA GLU A 34 17.76 -15.07 20.58
C GLU A 34 17.80 -15.62 19.15
N GLU A 35 19.00 -15.96 18.73
CA GLU A 35 19.30 -16.72 17.54
C GLU A 35 18.89 -18.18 17.72
N SER A 36 18.42 -18.81 16.65
CA SER A 36 18.69 -20.22 16.44
C SER A 36 18.62 -20.58 14.97
N GLU A 37 19.78 -20.97 14.46
CA GLU A 37 19.97 -21.65 13.21
C GLU A 37 19.40 -23.06 13.26
N THR A 38 18.83 -23.50 12.14
CA THR A 38 18.93 -24.86 11.59
C THR A 38 18.27 -24.91 10.23
N ASP A 39 19.04 -25.05 9.24
CA ASP A 39 19.48 -26.09 8.34
C ASP A 39 18.37 -26.79 7.53
N SER A 40 18.58 -26.61 6.21
CA SER A 40 18.33 -27.51 5.07
C SER A 40 16.95 -28.13 4.86
N GLY A 41 16.43 -27.79 3.71
CA GLY A 41 15.41 -28.52 3.00
C GLY A 41 15.27 -27.95 1.60
N ASP A 42 16.06 -28.46 0.66
CA ASP A 42 15.84 -28.28 -0.76
C ASP A 42 14.44 -28.75 -1.13
N GLU A 43 13.54 -27.82 -1.28
CA GLU A 43 12.35 -28.03 -2.07
C GLU A 43 12.36 -26.99 -3.19
N ASN A 44 12.60 -27.49 -4.37
CA ASN A 44 12.57 -26.80 -5.65
C ASN A 44 11.19 -26.16 -5.87
N TYR A 45 10.93 -25.04 -5.20
CA TYR A 45 9.79 -24.20 -5.49
C TYR A 45 10.12 -23.37 -6.71
N SER A 46 9.69 -23.86 -7.85
CA SER A 46 9.67 -23.12 -9.11
C SER A 46 8.92 -21.81 -8.85
N GLY A 47 9.70 -20.76 -8.55
CA GLY A 47 9.18 -19.44 -8.27
C GLY A 47 8.38 -18.92 -9.45
N MET A 48 7.08 -18.97 -9.36
CA MET A 48 6.23 -18.12 -10.19
C MET A 48 6.62 -16.68 -9.84
N SER A 49 7.29 -16.05 -10.79
CA SER A 49 7.62 -14.63 -10.67
C SER A 49 6.36 -13.86 -10.24
N ALA A 50 6.47 -13.06 -9.18
CA ALA A 50 5.39 -12.21 -8.69
C ALA A 50 4.75 -11.36 -9.81
N ALA A 51 5.47 -11.15 -10.90
CA ALA A 51 4.99 -10.46 -12.09
C ALA A 51 3.82 -11.16 -12.81
N ASN A 52 3.64 -12.46 -12.59
CA ASN A 52 2.58 -13.24 -13.26
C ASN A 52 1.29 -13.34 -12.44
N ILE A 53 1.27 -12.83 -11.21
CA ILE A 53 0.06 -12.82 -10.38
C ILE A 53 -0.89 -11.74 -10.91
N THR A 54 -2.10 -12.16 -11.30
CA THR A 54 -3.17 -11.24 -11.71
C THR A 54 -3.68 -10.51 -10.47
N LEU A 55 -3.73 -9.19 -10.54
CA LEU A 55 -4.27 -8.34 -9.49
C LEU A 55 -5.71 -7.94 -9.81
N GLU A 56 -6.57 -8.04 -8.80
CA GLU A 56 -7.99 -7.73 -8.90
C GLU A 56 -8.41 -6.64 -7.89
N PRO A 57 -9.56 -5.98 -8.09
CA PRO A 57 -10.10 -5.08 -7.08
C PRO A 57 -10.24 -5.76 -5.71
N LEU A 58 -9.94 -5.02 -4.67
CA LEU A 58 -9.87 -5.44 -3.26
C LEU A 58 -8.65 -6.30 -2.89
N ASP A 59 -7.75 -6.57 -3.82
CA ASP A 59 -6.46 -7.17 -3.49
C ASP A 59 -5.60 -6.18 -2.72
N LEU A 60 -4.90 -6.70 -1.71
CA LEU A 60 -3.90 -5.94 -0.95
C LEU A 60 -2.57 -6.00 -1.68
N VAL A 61 -1.93 -4.84 -1.81
CA VAL A 61 -0.67 -4.70 -2.53
C VAL A 61 0.32 -3.81 -1.79
N TRP A 62 1.60 -4.07 -2.03
CA TRP A 62 2.66 -3.10 -1.84
C TRP A 62 2.73 -2.21 -3.07
N ALA A 63 2.72 -0.90 -2.87
CA ALA A 63 2.75 0.06 -3.96
C ALA A 63 3.95 0.98 -3.85
N LYS A 64 4.63 1.22 -4.96
CA LYS A 64 5.83 2.03 -5.03
C LYS A 64 5.57 3.33 -5.75
N CYS A 65 5.65 4.43 -5.01
CA CYS A 65 5.71 5.78 -5.56
C CYS A 65 7.14 6.34 -5.49
N ARG A 66 7.48 7.19 -6.45
CA ARG A 66 8.79 7.84 -6.48
C ARG A 66 8.98 8.71 -5.24
N GLY A 67 10.11 8.53 -4.55
CA GLY A 67 10.45 9.28 -3.35
C GLY A 67 9.85 8.74 -2.05
N TYR A 68 9.10 7.65 -2.14
CA TYR A 68 8.49 6.98 -0.98
C TYR A 68 8.92 5.52 -0.89
N PRO A 69 8.94 4.90 0.30
CA PRO A 69 9.15 3.47 0.42
C PRO A 69 7.97 2.70 -0.20
N TRP A 70 8.13 1.38 -0.37
CA TRP A 70 7.00 0.51 -0.64
C TRP A 70 5.98 0.66 0.49
N TYR A 71 4.72 0.86 0.14
CA TYR A 71 3.68 1.19 1.10
C TYR A 71 2.43 0.34 0.87
N PRO A 72 1.79 -0.18 1.94
CA PRO A 72 0.56 -0.96 1.82
C PRO A 72 -0.59 -0.15 1.21
N ALA A 73 -1.29 -0.79 0.28
CA ALA A 73 -2.41 -0.18 -0.42
C ALA A 73 -3.48 -1.23 -0.80
N LEU A 74 -4.65 -0.74 -1.13
CA LEU A 74 -5.78 -1.55 -1.60
C LEU A 74 -6.13 -1.18 -3.03
N ILE A 75 -6.34 -2.17 -3.88
CA ILE A 75 -6.82 -1.95 -5.25
C ILE A 75 -8.32 -1.66 -5.19
N ILE A 76 -8.72 -0.54 -5.79
CA ILE A 76 -10.12 -0.10 -5.85
C ILE A 76 -10.63 -0.20 -7.28
N ASN A 77 -11.84 -0.72 -7.44
CA ASN A 77 -12.52 -0.72 -8.72
C ASN A 77 -12.98 0.71 -9.08
N PRO A 78 -12.45 1.33 -10.14
CA PRO A 78 -12.87 2.68 -10.53
C PRO A 78 -14.32 2.76 -10.99
N LYS A 79 -14.91 1.62 -11.34
CA LYS A 79 -16.32 1.49 -11.76
C LYS A 79 -17.25 1.10 -10.63
N MET A 80 -16.78 1.15 -9.37
CA MET A 80 -17.62 0.82 -8.22
C MET A 80 -18.84 1.74 -8.10
N PRO A 81 -19.92 1.30 -7.44
CA PRO A 81 -21.10 2.13 -7.20
C PRO A 81 -20.74 3.43 -6.48
N ARG A 82 -21.31 4.55 -6.93
CA ARG A 82 -21.11 5.87 -6.28
C ARG A 82 -21.68 5.95 -4.87
N THR A 83 -22.56 5.04 -4.52
CA THR A 83 -23.10 4.87 -3.17
C THR A 83 -22.15 4.18 -2.21
N GLY A 84 -21.04 3.61 -2.73
CA GLY A 84 -20.13 2.76 -1.96
C GLY A 84 -20.70 1.38 -1.69
N TYR A 85 -19.91 0.53 -1.10
CA TYR A 85 -20.30 -0.81 -0.64
C TYR A 85 -19.40 -1.26 0.52
N PHE A 86 -19.82 -2.35 1.17
CA PHE A 86 -19.05 -2.98 2.24
C PHE A 86 -18.39 -4.25 1.74
N HIS A 87 -17.17 -4.48 2.19
CA HIS A 87 -16.46 -5.73 1.99
C HIS A 87 -15.99 -6.27 3.35
N ASN A 88 -16.43 -7.47 3.71
CA ASN A 88 -16.15 -8.08 5.03
C ASN A 88 -16.49 -7.15 6.21
N GLY A 89 -17.58 -6.40 6.11
CA GLY A 89 -18.00 -5.45 7.14
C GLY A 89 -17.25 -4.12 7.15
N VAL A 90 -16.29 -3.93 6.23
CA VAL A 90 -15.53 -2.69 6.11
C VAL A 90 -16.06 -1.86 4.95
N PRO A 91 -16.39 -0.57 5.16
CA PRO A 91 -16.82 0.30 4.08
C PRO A 91 -15.67 0.58 3.12
N ILE A 92 -15.92 0.39 1.82
CA ILE A 92 -14.95 0.69 0.78
C ILE A 92 -15.14 2.15 0.33
N PRO A 93 -14.10 3.00 0.45
CA PRO A 93 -14.19 4.40 0.05
C PRO A 93 -14.49 4.56 -1.44
N VAL A 94 -15.34 5.51 -1.77
CA VAL A 94 -15.67 5.87 -3.15
C VAL A 94 -14.61 6.83 -3.69
N PRO A 95 -13.97 6.53 -4.84
CA PRO A 95 -13.00 7.44 -5.42
C PRO A 95 -13.64 8.79 -5.78
N PRO A 96 -12.98 9.92 -5.47
CA PRO A 96 -13.43 11.23 -5.92
C PRO A 96 -13.45 11.33 -7.45
N GLN A 97 -14.33 12.15 -7.99
CA GLN A 97 -14.44 12.34 -9.44
C GLN A 97 -13.13 12.84 -10.07
N ASP A 98 -12.40 13.71 -9.39
CA ASP A 98 -11.09 14.22 -9.85
C ASP A 98 -10.07 13.10 -10.02
N VAL A 99 -10.08 12.13 -9.12
CA VAL A 99 -9.21 10.94 -9.19
C VAL A 99 -9.60 10.06 -10.39
N LEU A 100 -10.89 9.86 -10.62
CA LEU A 100 -11.38 9.07 -11.75
C LEU A 100 -11.04 9.71 -13.09
N SER A 101 -11.07 11.03 -13.18
CA SER A 101 -10.72 11.79 -14.39
C SER A 101 -9.26 11.61 -14.79
N LEU A 102 -8.37 11.33 -13.86
CA LEU A 102 -6.95 11.08 -14.14
C LEU A 102 -6.69 9.78 -14.89
N ALA A 103 -7.63 8.83 -14.90
CA ALA A 103 -7.50 7.58 -15.64
C ALA A 103 -7.28 7.80 -17.14
N GLU A 104 -7.89 8.83 -17.71
CA GLU A 104 -7.83 9.15 -19.14
C GLU A 104 -6.44 9.63 -19.58
N SER A 105 -5.61 10.09 -18.66
CA SER A 105 -4.26 10.59 -18.95
C SER A 105 -3.22 9.48 -19.13
N HIS A 106 -3.58 8.23 -18.88
CA HIS A 106 -2.65 7.10 -18.96
C HIS A 106 -2.79 6.33 -20.25
N THR A 107 -1.67 6.16 -20.96
CA THR A 107 -1.61 5.39 -22.23
C THR A 107 -1.53 3.88 -22.01
N LYS A 108 -1.12 3.46 -20.80
CA LYS A 108 -1.01 2.04 -20.41
C LYS A 108 -2.00 1.72 -19.30
N PRO A 109 -2.40 0.44 -19.14
CA PRO A 109 -3.25 0.03 -18.04
C PRO A 109 -2.64 0.40 -16.69
N HIS A 110 -3.42 1.11 -15.87
CA HIS A 110 -3.08 1.50 -14.51
C HIS A 110 -4.14 0.98 -13.54
N TYR A 111 -3.72 0.69 -12.33
CA TYR A 111 -4.61 0.32 -11.23
C TYR A 111 -4.88 1.52 -10.35
N LEU A 112 -6.14 1.70 -9.96
CA LEU A 112 -6.50 2.68 -8.95
C LEU A 112 -6.23 2.07 -7.59
N ILE A 113 -5.42 2.73 -6.78
CA ILE A 113 -5.07 2.27 -5.45
C ILE A 113 -5.37 3.33 -4.39
N LEU A 114 -5.69 2.84 -3.20
CA LEU A 114 -5.87 3.63 -2.00
C LEU A 114 -4.83 3.21 -0.97
N PHE A 115 -3.94 4.11 -0.59
CA PHE A 115 -2.94 3.85 0.42
C PHE A 115 -3.55 3.78 1.83
N PHE A 116 -2.99 2.92 2.68
CA PHE A 116 -3.31 2.85 4.11
C PHE A 116 -2.55 3.88 4.93
N ASP A 117 -2.31 5.05 4.35
CA ASP A 117 -1.75 6.19 5.06
C ASP A 117 -2.83 6.95 5.83
N ASN A 118 -2.41 7.86 6.72
CA ASN A 118 -3.34 8.65 7.52
C ASN A 118 -4.26 9.54 6.66
N LYS A 119 -3.81 9.92 5.48
CA LYS A 119 -4.53 10.80 4.56
C LYS A 119 -5.43 10.04 3.58
N ARG A 120 -5.29 8.72 3.50
CA ARG A 120 -5.99 7.88 2.52
C ARG A 120 -5.76 8.40 1.10
N THR A 121 -4.49 8.42 0.68
CA THR A 121 -4.07 8.94 -0.62
C THR A 121 -4.48 8.02 -1.76
N TRP A 122 -5.05 8.59 -2.81
CA TRP A 122 -5.40 7.91 -4.05
C TRP A 122 -4.27 8.04 -5.07
N GLN A 123 -4.00 6.97 -5.81
CA GLN A 123 -2.99 6.98 -6.87
C GLN A 123 -3.34 6.00 -7.99
N TRP A 124 -2.98 6.35 -9.21
CA TRP A 124 -2.97 5.44 -10.35
C TRP A 124 -1.55 4.93 -10.57
N LEU A 125 -1.35 3.62 -10.52
CA LEU A 125 -0.03 3.00 -10.70
C LEU A 125 -0.08 1.85 -11.71
N PRO A 126 0.99 1.70 -12.53
CA PRO A 126 1.12 0.56 -13.41
C PRO A 126 1.45 -0.73 -12.64
N ARG A 127 1.24 -1.87 -13.27
CA ARG A 127 1.45 -3.19 -12.66
C ARG A 127 2.87 -3.38 -12.08
N ASP A 128 3.88 -2.84 -12.74
CA ASP A 128 5.28 -2.96 -12.32
C ASP A 128 5.62 -2.21 -11.01
N LYS A 129 4.73 -1.38 -10.53
CA LYS A 129 4.83 -0.66 -9.24
C LYS A 129 4.00 -1.29 -8.13
N LEU A 130 3.43 -2.46 -8.38
CA LEU A 130 2.56 -3.17 -7.45
C LEU A 130 3.09 -4.58 -7.21
N GLU A 131 3.15 -5.00 -5.95
CA GLU A 131 3.49 -6.37 -5.55
C GLU A 131 2.41 -6.89 -4.60
N PRO A 132 2.04 -8.18 -4.69
CA PRO A 132 1.06 -8.75 -3.77
C PRO A 132 1.50 -8.64 -2.32
N LEU A 133 0.60 -8.21 -1.44
CA LEU A 133 0.85 -8.11 0.00
C LEU A 133 0.25 -9.30 0.72
N GLY A 134 0.99 -9.87 1.66
CA GLY A 134 0.52 -11.00 2.47
C GLY A 134 0.57 -12.35 1.76
N VAL A 135 1.21 -12.45 0.61
CA VAL A 135 1.42 -13.68 -0.15
C VAL A 135 2.80 -14.26 0.10
N ASP A 136 3.81 -13.41 -0.01
CA ASP A 136 5.21 -13.76 0.26
C ASP A 136 5.67 -13.09 1.56
N THR A 137 5.85 -13.89 2.59
CA THR A 137 6.22 -13.43 3.93
C THR A 137 7.60 -12.76 3.96
N GLU A 138 8.54 -13.25 3.16
CA GLU A 138 9.89 -12.69 3.13
C GLU A 138 9.91 -11.35 2.40
N LEU A 139 9.13 -11.22 1.33
CA LEU A 139 8.93 -9.95 0.66
C LEU A 139 8.29 -8.91 1.61
N ASP A 140 7.25 -9.30 2.33
CA ASP A 140 6.57 -8.45 3.30
C ASP A 140 7.54 -7.95 4.38
N LYS A 141 8.32 -8.85 4.97
CA LYS A 141 9.34 -8.50 5.97
C LYS A 141 10.37 -7.52 5.40
N SER A 142 10.85 -7.76 4.18
CA SER A 142 11.84 -6.89 3.55
C SER A 142 11.32 -5.47 3.35
N TYR A 143 10.08 -5.32 2.93
CA TYR A 143 9.46 -4.01 2.73
C TYR A 143 9.15 -3.27 4.03
N LEU A 144 8.84 -4.00 5.10
CA LEU A 144 8.60 -3.41 6.44
C LEU A 144 9.85 -2.73 7.01
N ILE A 145 11.05 -3.19 6.66
CA ILE A 145 12.32 -2.67 7.19
C ILE A 145 13.13 -1.88 6.16
N GLN A 146 12.67 -1.76 4.93
CA GLN A 146 13.43 -1.20 3.80
C GLN A 146 13.82 0.26 4.01
N SER A 147 12.95 1.07 4.60
CA SER A 147 13.24 2.49 4.78
C SER A 147 14.33 2.72 5.84
N LYS A 148 15.26 3.61 5.52
CA LYS A 148 16.31 4.03 6.46
C LYS A 148 15.79 4.88 7.61
N LYS A 149 14.67 5.56 7.41
CA LYS A 149 14.05 6.43 8.41
C LYS A 149 13.13 5.63 9.34
N ALA A 150 13.36 5.73 10.63
CA ALA A 150 12.55 5.04 11.64
C ALA A 150 11.06 5.46 11.59
N SER A 151 10.78 6.74 11.35
CA SER A 151 9.42 7.26 11.22
C SER A 151 8.66 6.64 10.03
N GLU A 152 9.34 6.44 8.90
CA GLU A 152 8.75 5.80 7.72
C GLU A 152 8.48 4.32 7.99
N ARG A 153 9.43 3.60 8.62
CA ARG A 153 9.23 2.19 9.01
C ARG A 153 8.03 2.02 9.94
N LYS A 154 7.87 2.92 10.92
CA LYS A 154 6.74 2.91 11.85
C LYS A 154 5.42 3.15 11.13
N ALA A 155 5.38 4.09 10.19
CA ALA A 155 4.20 4.38 9.38
C ALA A 155 3.83 3.20 8.46
N VAL A 156 4.82 2.59 7.80
CA VAL A 156 4.63 1.41 6.94
C VAL A 156 4.10 0.23 7.75
N LYS A 157 4.67 -0.03 8.93
CA LYS A 157 4.21 -1.10 9.83
C LYS A 157 2.76 -0.90 10.25
N LYS A 158 2.39 0.29 10.65
CA LYS A 158 1.00 0.62 11.01
C LYS A 158 0.05 0.40 9.83
N ALA A 159 0.43 0.86 8.65
CA ALA A 159 -0.34 0.66 7.44
C ALA A 159 -0.49 -0.82 7.06
N TYR A 160 0.55 -1.61 7.26
CA TYR A 160 0.52 -3.07 7.07
C TYR A 160 -0.47 -3.75 8.01
N GLU A 161 -0.45 -3.39 9.28
CA GLU A 161 -1.39 -3.92 10.28
C GLU A 161 -2.84 -3.58 9.91
N GLU A 162 -3.11 -2.37 9.46
CA GLU A 162 -4.43 -1.97 8.95
C GLU A 162 -4.82 -2.76 7.69
N ALA A 163 -3.90 -2.94 6.75
CA ALA A 163 -4.14 -3.69 5.53
C ALA A 163 -4.54 -5.15 5.82
N ILE A 164 -3.86 -5.79 6.75
CA ILE A 164 -4.16 -7.18 7.14
C ILE A 164 -5.59 -7.33 7.69
N LEU A 165 -6.17 -6.31 8.31
CA LEU A 165 -7.55 -6.32 8.78
C LEU A 165 -8.58 -6.38 7.63
N HIS A 166 -8.19 -6.05 6.41
CA HIS A 166 -9.03 -6.15 5.21
C HIS A 166 -9.02 -7.55 4.56
N ARG A 167 -8.26 -8.46 5.09
CA ARG A 167 -8.19 -9.84 4.56
C ARG A 167 -9.42 -10.67 4.89
#